data_a1eb1f3281d4f446c91fece551c2558d
#
_entry.id   a1eb1f3281d4f446c91fece551c2558d
#
_cell.length_a   1.000
_cell.length_b   1.000
_cell.length_c   1.000
_cell.angle_alpha   90.00
_cell.angle_beta   90.00
_cell.angle_gamma   90.00
#
_symmetry.space_group_name_H-M   'P 1'
#
loop_
_entity.id
_entity.type
_entity.pdbx_description
1 polymer ?
#
loop_
_entity_poly.entity_id
_entity_poly.type
_entity_poly.pdbx_seq_one_letter_code
_entity_poly.pdbx_strand_id
1 'polypeptide(L)'
;MAALLLLTACGGGGERIDHPAGAGELVLRMEAGGGLVPPDYNLHQLPSFSLYGDGRLVTPGPQIALYPGPALPNLLERPLTEEGVQAILAAARDAGLLGPNRHYDAPGIMDAATTTFTVVADGAKHVISAYALGLEVPSPPGVSEEELEARKVLLDFSAKLFDGSWLPEGSLGEEASYAFTELRVYVRPYDTSPEPGLEQPERPWPLAEPLASFGRPAGNLLPDLRCGAVSGEELATLLPEAQASNELTPWASGGARYLLVFRPLLPDEHGC
;
A
#
# COMPACT_ATOMS: atom_id res chain seq x y z
N MET A 1 61.01 -22.63 -0.77
CA MET A 1 60.06 -22.03 0.17
C MET A 1 59.24 -20.99 -0.58
N ALA A 2 58.02 -21.31 -0.98
CA ALA A 2 57.12 -20.41 -1.67
C ALA A 2 56.17 -19.83 -0.62
N ALA A 3 56.18 -18.52 -0.44
CA ALA A 3 55.31 -17.80 0.44
C ALA A 3 53.98 -17.56 -0.28
N LEU A 4 52.89 -18.17 0.21
CA LEU A 4 51.53 -17.96 -0.23
C LEU A 4 51.02 -16.67 0.43
N LEU A 5 50.94 -15.58 -0.32
CA LEU A 5 50.26 -14.35 0.10
C LEU A 5 48.74 -14.57 0.01
N LEU A 6 48.09 -14.72 1.15
CA LEU A 6 46.66 -14.63 1.32
C LEU A 6 46.26 -13.16 1.21
N LEU A 7 45.69 -12.78 0.09
CA LEU A 7 44.97 -11.52 -0.10
C LEU A 7 43.61 -11.64 0.61
N THR A 8 43.51 -11.13 1.82
CA THR A 8 42.22 -10.85 2.47
C THR A 8 41.61 -9.64 1.77
N ALA A 9 40.65 -9.88 0.89
CA ALA A 9 39.77 -8.83 0.38
C ALA A 9 38.86 -8.37 1.54
N CYS A 10 39.21 -7.24 2.16
CA CYS A 10 38.28 -6.49 3.01
C CYS A 10 37.22 -5.87 2.08
N GLY A 11 36.19 -6.64 1.74
CA GLY A 11 34.95 -6.09 1.25
C GLY A 11 34.29 -5.39 2.44
N GLY A 12 34.07 -4.07 2.35
CA GLY A 12 33.28 -3.29 3.28
C GLY A 12 31.80 -3.64 3.15
N GLY A 13 31.42 -4.87 3.54
CA GLY A 13 30.03 -5.29 3.67
C GLY A 13 29.56 -4.86 5.06
N GLY A 14 28.62 -3.94 5.13
CA GLY A 14 27.82 -3.76 6.34
C GLY A 14 27.22 -5.10 6.76
N GLU A 15 26.99 -5.29 8.04
CA GLU A 15 26.33 -6.49 8.58
C GLU A 15 25.01 -6.72 7.83
N ARG A 16 24.85 -7.92 7.28
CA ARG A 16 23.63 -8.28 6.55
C ARG A 16 22.46 -8.32 7.52
N ILE A 17 21.36 -7.67 7.14
CA ILE A 17 20.12 -7.65 7.90
C ILE A 17 19.29 -8.85 7.48
N ASP A 18 18.94 -9.72 8.42
CA ASP A 18 18.09 -10.87 8.15
C ASP A 18 16.64 -10.42 7.89
N HIS A 19 15.98 -11.02 6.88
CA HIS A 19 14.62 -10.68 6.52
C HIS A 19 13.86 -11.88 5.98
N PRO A 20 12.50 -11.87 5.98
CA PRO A 20 11.70 -12.89 5.33
C PRO A 20 12.09 -13.11 3.88
N ALA A 21 11.95 -14.33 3.37
CA ALA A 21 12.32 -14.71 1.99
C ALA A 21 11.11 -15.13 1.13
N GLY A 22 9.93 -15.26 1.71
CA GLY A 22 8.73 -15.73 1.01
C GLY A 22 8.04 -14.65 0.20
N ALA A 23 7.43 -15.04 -0.92
CA ALA A 23 6.72 -14.14 -1.85
C ALA A 23 5.51 -13.42 -1.23
N GLY A 24 4.91 -13.99 -0.18
CA GLY A 24 3.82 -13.39 0.60
C GLY A 24 4.27 -12.81 1.94
N GLU A 25 5.57 -12.75 2.21
CA GLU A 25 6.10 -12.28 3.48
C GLU A 25 6.60 -10.84 3.35
N LEU A 26 6.01 -9.96 4.15
CA LEU A 26 6.35 -8.54 4.14
C LEU A 26 7.75 -8.31 4.72
N VAL A 27 8.55 -7.50 4.04
CA VAL A 27 9.84 -6.97 4.50
C VAL A 27 9.70 -5.52 4.96
N LEU A 28 9.13 -4.66 4.11
CA LEU A 28 8.89 -3.26 4.45
C LEU A 28 7.59 -2.77 3.82
N ARG A 29 6.79 -2.05 4.60
CA ARG A 29 5.60 -1.34 4.14
C ARG A 29 5.61 0.09 4.63
N MET A 30 5.24 1.01 3.75
CA MET A 30 4.85 2.36 4.11
C MET A 30 3.42 2.61 3.67
N GLU A 31 2.59 3.02 4.60
CA GLU A 31 1.19 3.33 4.35
C GLU A 31 0.77 4.59 5.11
N ALA A 32 -0.24 5.29 4.58
CA ALA A 32 -0.84 6.43 5.26
C ALA A 32 -2.33 6.16 5.45
N GLY A 33 -2.87 6.51 6.62
CA GLY A 33 -4.28 6.30 6.92
C GLY A 33 -4.80 7.25 7.98
N GLY A 34 -6.11 7.29 8.15
CA GLY A 34 -6.77 8.23 9.07
C GLY A 34 -6.92 9.62 8.48
N GLY A 35 -7.09 10.61 9.37
CA GLY A 35 -7.45 11.97 8.98
C GLY A 35 -8.96 12.16 8.78
N LEU A 36 -9.38 13.39 8.49
CA LEU A 36 -10.77 13.72 8.17
C LEU A 36 -11.03 13.43 6.68
N VAL A 37 -11.36 12.19 6.38
CA VAL A 37 -11.71 11.75 5.03
C VAL A 37 -13.09 11.11 5.01
N PRO A 38 -13.81 11.11 3.88
CA PRO A 38 -15.04 10.35 3.75
C PRO A 38 -14.82 8.87 4.11
N PRO A 39 -15.78 8.20 4.78
CA PRO A 39 -15.61 6.82 5.23
C PRO A 39 -15.26 5.83 4.12
N ASP A 40 -15.78 6.05 2.90
CA ASP A 40 -15.50 5.23 1.72
C ASP A 40 -14.09 5.43 1.14
N TYR A 41 -13.46 6.58 1.41
CA TYR A 41 -12.07 6.83 1.02
C TYR A 41 -11.12 5.75 1.56
N ASN A 42 -11.33 5.30 2.79
CA ASN A 42 -10.50 4.26 3.41
C ASN A 42 -10.63 2.89 2.75
N LEU A 43 -11.71 2.64 2.00
CA LEU A 43 -11.90 1.38 1.27
C LEU A 43 -10.96 1.24 0.07
N HIS A 44 -10.54 2.37 -0.50
CA HIS A 44 -9.64 2.45 -1.66
C HIS A 44 -8.16 2.46 -1.26
N GLN A 45 -7.86 2.66 0.02
CA GLN A 45 -6.48 2.89 0.46
C GLN A 45 -5.58 1.69 0.19
N LEU A 46 -4.46 1.97 -0.45
CA LEU A 46 -3.38 1.03 -0.70
C LEU A 46 -2.09 1.60 -0.08
N PRO A 47 -1.20 0.73 0.42
CA PRO A 47 0.11 1.17 0.84
C PRO A 47 0.86 1.88 -0.28
N SER A 48 1.59 2.92 0.07
CA SER A 48 2.41 3.68 -0.88
C SER A 48 3.65 2.91 -1.33
N PHE A 49 4.10 1.94 -0.51
CA PHE A 49 5.28 1.12 -0.77
C PHE A 49 5.13 -0.21 -0.04
N SER A 50 5.34 -1.35 -0.73
CA SER A 50 5.33 -2.68 -0.12
C SER A 50 6.42 -3.54 -0.75
N LEU A 51 7.42 -3.93 0.05
CA LEU A 51 8.51 -4.81 -0.34
C LEU A 51 8.34 -6.18 0.32
N TYR A 52 8.48 -7.23 -0.47
CA TYR A 52 8.30 -8.62 -0.05
C TYR A 52 9.61 -9.41 -0.06
N GLY A 53 9.59 -10.56 0.61
CA GLY A 53 10.77 -11.39 0.82
C GLY A 53 11.40 -11.96 -0.45
N ASP A 54 10.64 -12.10 -1.53
CA ASP A 54 11.15 -12.49 -2.86
C ASP A 54 11.78 -11.33 -3.64
N GLY A 55 11.90 -10.14 -3.04
CA GLY A 55 12.41 -8.93 -3.65
C GLY A 55 11.37 -8.17 -4.47
N ARG A 56 10.11 -8.57 -4.50
CA ARG A 56 9.06 -7.87 -5.22
C ARG A 56 8.66 -6.60 -4.49
N LEU A 57 8.77 -5.48 -5.18
CA LEU A 57 8.29 -4.17 -4.75
C LEU A 57 6.97 -3.86 -5.44
N VAL A 58 5.92 -3.56 -4.67
CA VAL A 58 4.62 -3.11 -5.19
C VAL A 58 4.35 -1.68 -4.73
N THR A 59 3.97 -0.83 -5.69
CA THR A 59 3.66 0.59 -5.46
C THR A 59 2.46 1.03 -6.29
N PRO A 60 1.70 2.06 -5.86
CA PRO A 60 0.75 2.73 -6.73
C PRO A 60 1.45 3.36 -7.94
N GLY A 61 0.91 3.10 -9.12
CA GLY A 61 1.35 3.73 -10.37
C GLY A 61 0.66 5.08 -10.63
N PRO A 62 1.02 5.76 -11.72
CA PRO A 62 0.37 7.00 -12.13
C PRO A 62 -1.14 6.84 -12.28
N GLN A 63 -1.88 7.79 -11.73
CA GLN A 63 -3.34 7.86 -11.88
C GLN A 63 -3.69 8.97 -12.88
N ILE A 64 -4.66 8.71 -13.74
CA ILE A 64 -5.18 9.74 -14.64
C ILE A 64 -6.00 10.75 -13.82
N ALA A 65 -5.78 12.05 -14.09
CA ALA A 65 -6.51 13.13 -13.43
C ALA A 65 -7.87 13.38 -14.09
N LEU A 66 -8.71 12.34 -14.17
CA LEU A 66 -10.08 12.41 -14.67
C LEU A 66 -11.06 12.05 -13.55
N TYR A 67 -12.20 12.71 -13.55
CA TYR A 67 -13.30 12.34 -12.68
C TYR A 67 -14.55 11.99 -13.53
N PRO A 68 -15.23 10.88 -13.28
CA PRO A 68 -14.88 9.83 -12.30
C PRO A 68 -13.62 9.04 -12.69
N GLY A 69 -12.82 8.65 -11.69
CA GLY A 69 -11.61 7.85 -11.86
C GLY A 69 -11.90 6.38 -12.21
N PRO A 70 -10.92 5.63 -12.73
CA PRO A 70 -11.08 4.19 -12.97
C PRO A 70 -11.50 3.45 -11.69
N ALA A 71 -12.34 2.43 -11.81
CA ALA A 71 -12.79 1.63 -10.68
C ALA A 71 -11.66 0.77 -10.06
N LEU A 72 -10.67 0.40 -10.87
CA LEU A 72 -9.47 -0.32 -10.42
C LEU A 72 -8.29 0.64 -10.30
N PRO A 73 -7.56 0.62 -9.17
CA PRO A 73 -6.33 1.39 -9.03
C PRO A 73 -5.24 0.83 -9.95
N ASN A 74 -4.35 1.70 -10.42
CA ASN A 74 -3.14 1.30 -11.11
C ASN A 74 -2.09 0.90 -10.06
N LEU A 75 -1.68 -0.36 -10.05
CA LEU A 75 -0.59 -0.87 -9.24
C LEU A 75 0.52 -1.38 -10.11
N LEU A 76 1.75 -1.07 -9.74
CA LEU A 76 2.97 -1.48 -10.43
C LEU A 76 3.79 -2.39 -9.54
N GLU A 77 4.52 -3.31 -10.15
CA GLU A 77 5.51 -4.13 -9.49
C GLU A 77 6.87 -4.02 -10.16
N ARG A 78 7.93 -4.12 -9.36
CA ARG A 78 9.32 -4.16 -9.82
C ARG A 78 10.10 -5.17 -8.99
N PRO A 79 10.91 -6.04 -9.59
CA PRO A 79 11.80 -6.90 -8.83
C PRO A 79 13.03 -6.13 -8.34
N LEU A 80 13.40 -6.34 -7.07
CA LEU A 80 14.69 -5.93 -6.51
C LEU A 80 15.60 -7.13 -6.36
N THR A 81 16.89 -6.92 -6.60
CA THR A 81 17.92 -7.90 -6.21
C THR A 81 18.08 -7.89 -4.69
N GLU A 82 18.66 -8.94 -4.14
CA GLU A 82 19.00 -9.00 -2.72
C GLU A 82 19.86 -7.81 -2.27
N GLU A 83 20.77 -7.34 -3.11
CA GLU A 83 21.58 -6.15 -2.84
C GLU A 83 20.72 -4.89 -2.69
N GLY A 84 19.69 -4.74 -3.52
CA GLY A 84 18.71 -3.66 -3.40
C GLY A 84 17.89 -3.76 -2.13
N VAL A 85 17.43 -4.95 -1.76
CA VAL A 85 16.71 -5.21 -0.50
C VAL A 85 17.58 -4.81 0.70
N GLN A 86 18.84 -5.26 0.74
CA GLN A 86 19.78 -4.94 1.80
C GLN A 86 20.08 -3.43 1.89
N ALA A 87 20.17 -2.73 0.75
CA ALA A 87 20.33 -1.29 0.73
C ALA A 87 19.13 -0.56 1.35
N ILE A 88 17.90 -1.00 1.05
CA ILE A 88 16.68 -0.45 1.65
C ILE A 88 16.63 -0.73 3.15
N LEU A 89 16.94 -1.95 3.58
CA LEU A 89 16.97 -2.30 5.01
C LEU A 89 18.04 -1.53 5.78
N ALA A 90 19.22 -1.32 5.19
CA ALA A 90 20.26 -0.49 5.79
C ALA A 90 19.79 0.96 5.96
N ALA A 91 19.16 1.54 4.93
CA ALA A 91 18.58 2.88 5.02
C ALA A 91 17.43 2.95 6.05
N ALA A 92 16.61 1.91 6.15
CA ALA A 92 15.56 1.81 7.17
C ALA A 92 16.15 1.75 8.60
N ARG A 93 17.23 1.00 8.79
CA ARG A 93 17.96 0.97 10.07
C ARG A 93 18.54 2.34 10.42
N ASP A 94 19.16 3.00 9.46
CA ASP A 94 19.73 4.33 9.65
C ASP A 94 18.64 5.39 9.94
N ALA A 95 17.43 5.18 9.44
CA ALA A 95 16.24 5.97 9.76
C ALA A 95 15.57 5.59 11.11
N GLY A 96 16.14 4.64 11.87
CA GLY A 96 15.61 4.20 13.16
C GLY A 96 14.42 3.24 13.09
N LEU A 97 14.11 2.73 11.90
CA LEU A 97 12.92 1.87 11.70
C LEU A 97 13.10 0.43 12.21
N LEU A 98 14.31 0.02 12.57
CA LEU A 98 14.59 -1.27 13.23
C LEU A 98 14.69 -1.14 14.75
N GLY A 99 14.33 0.04 15.30
CA GLY A 99 14.25 0.28 16.73
C GLY A 99 12.93 -0.21 17.36
N PRO A 100 12.73 0.10 18.66
CA PRO A 100 11.46 -0.16 19.34
C PRO A 100 10.28 0.54 18.65
N ASN A 101 9.09 -0.08 18.69
CA ASN A 101 7.87 0.54 18.18
C ASN A 101 7.66 1.93 18.79
N ARG A 102 7.37 2.91 17.94
CA ARG A 102 7.20 4.31 18.36
C ARG A 102 6.14 5.02 17.54
N HIS A 103 5.45 5.93 18.19
CA HIS A 103 4.54 6.87 17.56
C HIS A 103 5.04 8.30 17.78
N TYR A 104 5.11 9.09 16.71
CA TYR A 104 5.44 10.50 16.74
C TYR A 104 4.16 11.31 16.51
N ASP A 105 3.78 12.08 17.50
CA ASP A 105 2.60 12.96 17.42
C ASP A 105 2.99 14.33 16.82
N ALA A 106 1.98 15.10 16.39
CA ALA A 106 2.14 16.48 15.92
C ALA A 106 1.06 17.36 16.56
N PRO A 107 1.24 17.77 17.83
CA PRO A 107 0.29 18.62 18.53
C PRO A 107 0.03 19.92 17.77
N GLY A 108 -1.23 20.28 17.61
CA GLY A 108 -1.64 21.48 16.89
C GLY A 108 -1.95 21.29 15.40
N ILE A 109 -1.72 20.10 14.86
CA ILE A 109 -2.25 19.69 13.55
C ILE A 109 -3.48 18.83 13.79
N MET A 110 -4.58 19.12 13.09
CA MET A 110 -5.82 18.36 13.19
C MET A 110 -6.11 17.69 11.84
N ASP A 111 -6.82 16.58 11.89
CA ASP A 111 -7.40 15.94 10.71
C ASP A 111 -6.39 15.46 9.65
N ALA A 112 -5.12 15.26 10.03
CA ALA A 112 -4.09 14.75 9.15
C ALA A 112 -4.02 13.22 9.18
N ALA A 113 -3.41 12.64 8.14
CA ALA A 113 -3.12 11.21 8.11
C ALA A 113 -1.92 10.86 8.99
N THR A 114 -1.88 9.60 9.44
CA THR A 114 -0.72 8.98 10.07
C THR A 114 0.02 8.14 9.04
N THR A 115 1.30 8.44 8.82
CA THR A 115 2.19 7.57 8.04
C THR A 115 2.74 6.49 8.95
N THR A 116 2.63 5.25 8.55
CA THR A 116 3.12 4.08 9.29
C THR A 116 4.15 3.34 8.45
N PHE A 117 5.30 3.06 9.04
CA PHE A 117 6.33 2.18 8.51
C PHE A 117 6.30 0.87 9.30
N THR A 118 6.17 -0.23 8.59
CA THR A 118 6.29 -1.58 9.14
C THR A 118 7.51 -2.25 8.51
N VAL A 119 8.45 -2.71 9.33
CA VAL A 119 9.64 -3.45 8.87
C VAL A 119 9.69 -4.79 9.59
N VAL A 120 9.93 -5.85 8.84
CA VAL A 120 10.16 -7.19 9.38
C VAL A 120 11.61 -7.57 9.08
N ALA A 121 12.43 -7.56 10.10
CA ALA A 121 13.88 -7.82 9.99
C ALA A 121 14.41 -8.41 11.30
N ASP A 122 15.49 -9.17 11.23
CA ASP A 122 16.18 -9.80 12.37
C ASP A 122 15.23 -10.58 13.29
N GLY A 123 14.22 -11.24 12.69
CA GLY A 123 13.22 -12.04 13.40
C GLY A 123 12.19 -11.21 14.17
N ALA A 124 12.14 -9.89 14.00
CA ALA A 124 11.20 -9.00 14.68
C ALA A 124 10.37 -8.16 13.70
N LYS A 125 9.18 -7.72 14.16
CA LYS A 125 8.35 -6.75 13.47
C LYS A 125 8.46 -5.41 14.19
N HIS A 126 8.88 -4.39 13.46
CA HIS A 126 9.01 -3.02 13.92
C HIS A 126 7.91 -2.16 13.30
N VAL A 127 7.27 -1.31 14.10
CA VAL A 127 6.22 -0.40 13.65
C VAL A 127 6.53 0.99 14.16
N ILE A 128 6.84 1.89 13.24
CA ILE A 128 7.07 3.30 13.54
C ILE A 128 6.01 4.11 12.81
N SER A 129 5.33 4.99 13.52
CA SER A 129 4.30 5.83 12.92
C SER A 129 4.52 7.30 13.25
N ALA A 130 4.12 8.17 12.34
CA ALA A 130 4.18 9.62 12.50
C ALA A 130 2.88 10.26 12.01
N TYR A 131 2.17 10.91 12.92
CA TYR A 131 0.99 11.69 12.59
C TYR A 131 1.40 12.96 11.83
N ALA A 132 0.67 13.31 10.77
CA ALA A 132 0.93 14.51 9.95
C ALA A 132 2.38 14.61 9.42
N LEU A 133 3.00 13.48 9.02
CA LEU A 133 4.35 13.48 8.47
C LEU A 133 4.39 14.31 7.18
N GLY A 134 5.33 15.26 7.11
CA GLY A 134 5.46 16.19 5.98
C GLY A 134 4.59 17.46 6.09
N LEU A 135 3.78 17.58 7.14
CA LEU A 135 3.02 18.80 7.45
C LEU A 135 3.70 19.52 8.63
N GLU A 136 4.99 19.75 8.53
CA GLU A 136 5.77 20.29 9.62
C GLU A 136 5.38 21.76 9.94
N VAL A 137 5.06 22.00 11.21
CA VAL A 137 4.92 23.36 11.76
C VAL A 137 6.22 23.72 12.43
N PRO A 138 6.83 24.88 12.13
CA PRO A 138 8.04 25.31 12.83
C PRO A 138 7.81 25.39 14.35
N SER A 139 8.60 24.64 15.12
CA SER A 139 8.57 24.62 16.58
C SER A 139 7.18 24.32 17.17
N PRO A 140 6.55 23.19 16.88
CA PRO A 140 5.25 22.86 17.45
C PRO A 140 5.38 22.73 18.98
N PRO A 141 4.44 23.30 19.75
CA PRO A 141 4.50 23.24 21.19
C PRO A 141 4.41 21.77 21.68
N GLY A 142 5.32 21.39 22.58
CA GLY A 142 5.31 20.06 23.20
C GLY A 142 6.05 18.98 22.41
N VAL A 143 6.67 19.30 21.28
CA VAL A 143 7.53 18.39 20.51
C VAL A 143 8.99 18.75 20.78
N SER A 144 9.81 17.78 21.15
CA SER A 144 11.24 17.96 21.38
C SER A 144 12.02 18.12 20.08
N GLU A 145 13.22 18.73 20.14
CA GLU A 145 14.12 18.80 18.98
C GLU A 145 14.50 17.41 18.46
N GLU A 146 14.68 16.44 19.36
CA GLU A 146 14.96 15.04 18.99
C GLU A 146 13.80 14.43 18.19
N GLU A 147 12.57 14.69 18.57
CA GLU A 147 11.39 14.19 17.83
C GLU A 147 11.23 14.87 16.48
N LEU A 148 11.52 16.17 16.39
CA LEU A 148 11.53 16.89 15.11
C LEU A 148 12.58 16.33 14.15
N GLU A 149 13.79 16.06 14.64
CA GLU A 149 14.84 15.48 13.80
C GLU A 149 14.46 14.04 13.38
N ALA A 150 13.90 13.22 14.29
CA ALA A 150 13.44 11.89 13.95
C ALA A 150 12.34 11.90 12.88
N ARG A 151 11.38 12.81 12.97
CA ARG A 151 10.33 13.00 11.96
C ARG A 151 10.91 13.40 10.61
N LYS A 152 11.91 14.32 10.62
CA LYS A 152 12.63 14.72 9.40
C LYS A 152 13.34 13.53 8.75
N VAL A 153 14.03 12.71 9.54
CA VAL A 153 14.68 11.48 9.04
C VAL A 153 13.66 10.51 8.42
N LEU A 154 12.48 10.34 9.02
CA LEU A 154 11.40 9.52 8.46
C LEU A 154 10.88 10.11 7.15
N LEU A 155 10.74 11.42 7.05
CA LEU A 155 10.31 12.08 5.81
C LEU A 155 11.36 11.91 4.70
N ASP A 156 12.64 12.12 5.01
CA ASP A 156 13.75 11.92 4.07
C ASP A 156 13.83 10.46 3.61
N PHE A 157 13.60 9.50 4.51
CA PHE A 157 13.53 8.09 4.16
C PHE A 157 12.34 7.78 3.24
N SER A 158 11.16 8.34 3.53
CA SER A 158 9.99 8.16 2.66
C SER A 158 10.25 8.67 1.24
N ALA A 159 10.91 9.82 1.10
CA ALA A 159 11.29 10.36 -0.21
C ALA A 159 12.29 9.44 -0.95
N LYS A 160 13.27 8.86 -0.24
CA LYS A 160 14.21 7.89 -0.80
C LYS A 160 13.52 6.65 -1.36
N LEU A 161 12.47 6.14 -0.71
CA LEU A 161 11.75 4.96 -1.18
C LEU A 161 11.14 5.16 -2.58
N PHE A 162 10.75 6.39 -2.93
CA PHE A 162 10.19 6.71 -4.25
C PHE A 162 11.25 7.08 -5.29
N ASP A 163 12.38 7.62 -4.87
CA ASP A 163 13.44 8.01 -5.80
C ASP A 163 14.12 6.80 -6.45
N GLY A 164 14.52 5.81 -5.67
CA GLY A 164 15.18 4.60 -6.15
C GLY A 164 16.56 4.81 -6.78
N SER A 165 16.95 6.04 -7.16
CA SER A 165 18.21 6.36 -7.86
C SER A 165 19.48 6.13 -7.01
N TRP A 166 19.31 6.06 -5.69
CA TRP A 166 20.37 5.80 -4.73
C TRP A 166 20.66 4.31 -4.51
N LEU A 167 19.80 3.43 -5.03
CA LEU A 167 20.01 1.99 -4.97
C LEU A 167 21.22 1.57 -5.80
N PRO A 168 21.89 0.45 -5.46
CA PRO A 168 22.98 -0.09 -6.28
C PRO A 168 22.57 -0.26 -7.73
N GLU A 169 23.49 0.03 -8.65
CA GLU A 169 23.23 -0.08 -10.08
C GLU A 169 22.77 -1.51 -10.45
N GLY A 170 21.68 -1.61 -11.21
CA GLY A 170 21.09 -2.88 -11.61
C GLY A 170 20.31 -3.63 -10.55
N SER A 171 20.15 -3.06 -9.34
CA SER A 171 19.37 -3.71 -8.27
C SER A 171 17.87 -3.59 -8.46
N LEU A 172 17.39 -2.63 -9.24
CA LEU A 172 15.98 -2.40 -9.53
C LEU A 172 15.67 -2.83 -10.97
N GLY A 173 14.79 -3.83 -11.12
CA GLY A 173 14.41 -4.37 -12.42
C GLY A 173 13.37 -3.53 -13.16
N GLU A 174 12.89 -4.04 -14.28
CA GLU A 174 11.87 -3.38 -15.09
C GLU A 174 10.53 -3.32 -14.35
N GLU A 175 9.79 -2.24 -14.57
CA GLU A 175 8.47 -2.03 -14.03
C GLU A 175 7.41 -2.73 -14.87
N ALA A 176 6.47 -3.39 -14.22
CA ALA A 176 5.33 -4.05 -14.83
C ALA A 176 4.05 -3.77 -14.04
N SER A 177 2.89 -4.00 -14.67
CA SER A 177 1.61 -3.97 -13.94
C SER A 177 1.58 -5.09 -12.90
N TYR A 178 1.18 -4.77 -11.66
CA TYR A 178 1.03 -5.77 -10.62
C TYR A 178 -0.09 -6.77 -10.94
N ALA A 179 0.27 -8.04 -11.03
CA ALA A 179 -0.65 -9.14 -11.31
C ALA A 179 -1.24 -9.70 -10.00
N PHE A 180 -2.29 -9.08 -9.49
CA PHE A 180 -2.98 -9.58 -8.31
C PHE A 180 -3.77 -10.86 -8.60
N THR A 181 -3.83 -11.75 -7.61
CA THR A 181 -4.54 -13.03 -7.68
C THR A 181 -5.87 -13.02 -6.93
N GLU A 182 -6.13 -11.98 -6.16
CA GLU A 182 -7.34 -11.81 -5.36
C GLU A 182 -7.77 -10.34 -5.39
N LEU A 183 -9.06 -10.10 -5.55
CA LEU A 183 -9.67 -8.78 -5.60
C LEU A 183 -10.72 -8.67 -4.50
N ARG A 184 -10.54 -7.76 -3.56
CA ARG A 184 -11.55 -7.40 -2.57
C ARG A 184 -12.57 -6.49 -3.19
N VAL A 185 -13.84 -6.80 -2.96
CA VAL A 185 -14.97 -6.03 -3.47
C VAL A 185 -15.83 -5.58 -2.29
N TYR A 186 -15.90 -4.29 -2.11
CA TYR A 186 -16.86 -3.68 -1.20
C TYR A 186 -18.13 -3.34 -1.98
N VAL A 187 -19.27 -3.65 -1.38
CA VAL A 187 -20.58 -3.48 -1.98
C VAL A 187 -21.42 -2.58 -1.09
N ARG A 188 -21.95 -1.51 -1.65
CA ARG A 188 -22.94 -0.66 -0.98
C ARG A 188 -24.16 -0.44 -1.87
N PRO A 189 -25.36 -0.22 -1.30
CA PRO A 189 -26.52 0.15 -2.09
C PRO A 189 -26.25 1.43 -2.91
N TYR A 190 -26.82 1.48 -4.09
CA TYR A 190 -26.82 2.71 -4.92
C TYR A 190 -27.98 3.58 -4.46
N ASP A 191 -27.70 4.50 -3.52
CA ASP A 191 -28.69 5.35 -2.87
C ASP A 191 -28.62 6.82 -3.32
N THR A 192 -27.65 7.15 -4.17
CA THR A 192 -27.42 8.51 -4.63
C THR A 192 -27.89 8.71 -6.07
N SER A 193 -28.55 9.83 -6.32
CA SER A 193 -28.68 10.31 -7.70
C SER A 193 -27.34 10.94 -8.10
N PRO A 194 -26.78 10.58 -9.25
CA PRO A 194 -25.55 11.19 -9.73
C PRO A 194 -25.76 12.70 -9.92
N GLU A 195 -24.70 13.47 -9.74
CA GLU A 195 -24.71 14.87 -10.15
C GLU A 195 -24.97 14.98 -11.65
N PRO A 196 -25.72 16.01 -12.10
CA PRO A 196 -26.00 16.18 -13.52
C PRO A 196 -24.71 16.20 -14.35
N GLY A 197 -24.65 15.33 -15.37
CA GLY A 197 -23.48 15.17 -16.24
C GLY A 197 -22.44 14.15 -15.76
N LEU A 198 -22.67 13.48 -14.62
CA LEU A 198 -21.82 12.40 -14.10
C LEU A 198 -22.54 11.02 -14.16
N GLU A 199 -23.68 10.95 -14.84
CA GLU A 199 -24.41 9.72 -15.01
C GLU A 199 -23.55 8.68 -15.74
N GLN A 200 -23.46 7.46 -15.17
CA GLN A 200 -22.71 6.37 -15.76
C GLN A 200 -23.66 5.27 -16.28
N PRO A 201 -23.32 4.60 -17.39
CA PRO A 201 -24.07 3.46 -17.84
C PRO A 201 -24.01 2.32 -16.80
N GLU A 202 -25.18 1.71 -16.56
CA GLU A 202 -25.30 0.56 -15.68
C GLU A 202 -24.56 -0.66 -16.26
N ARG A 203 -23.88 -1.43 -15.40
CA ARG A 203 -23.26 -2.71 -15.76
C ARG A 203 -23.90 -3.87 -15.02
N PRO A 204 -24.14 -5.01 -15.69
CA PRO A 204 -24.61 -6.20 -15.01
C PRO A 204 -23.49 -6.78 -14.14
N TRP A 205 -23.83 -7.22 -12.93
CA TRP A 205 -22.91 -8.01 -12.10
C TRP A 205 -22.71 -9.40 -12.74
N PRO A 206 -21.47 -9.81 -13.06
CA PRO A 206 -21.23 -11.00 -13.88
C PRO A 206 -21.18 -12.32 -13.09
N LEU A 207 -21.09 -12.27 -11.75
CA LEU A 207 -20.94 -13.48 -10.94
C LEU A 207 -22.28 -14.05 -10.48
N ALA A 208 -22.28 -15.34 -10.14
CA ALA A 208 -23.48 -16.07 -9.76
C ALA A 208 -24.04 -15.62 -8.39
N GLU A 209 -23.17 -15.29 -7.42
CA GLU A 209 -23.60 -14.78 -6.13
C GLU A 209 -24.15 -13.35 -6.27
N PRO A 210 -25.44 -13.08 -5.89
CA PRO A 210 -26.00 -11.74 -5.99
C PRO A 210 -25.30 -10.75 -5.05
N LEU A 211 -25.17 -9.48 -5.49
CA LEU A 211 -24.55 -8.42 -4.67
C LEU A 211 -25.24 -8.20 -3.32
N ALA A 212 -26.56 -8.44 -3.24
CA ALA A 212 -27.28 -8.34 -1.97
C ALA A 212 -26.78 -9.30 -0.88
N SER A 213 -26.22 -10.46 -1.27
CA SER A 213 -25.68 -11.47 -0.36
C SER A 213 -24.17 -11.61 -0.43
N PHE A 214 -23.51 -10.94 -1.38
CA PHE A 214 -22.09 -11.10 -1.65
C PHE A 214 -21.21 -10.89 -0.40
N GLY A 215 -20.37 -11.87 -0.11
CA GLY A 215 -19.46 -11.84 1.03
C GLY A 215 -20.17 -11.70 2.39
N ARG A 216 -19.64 -10.86 3.28
CA ARG A 216 -20.14 -10.65 4.65
C ARG A 216 -20.45 -9.18 4.93
N PRO A 217 -21.35 -8.88 5.88
CA PRO A 217 -21.52 -7.48 6.34
C PRO A 217 -20.21 -6.89 6.88
N ALA A 218 -19.92 -5.65 6.51
CA ALA A 218 -18.77 -4.88 6.95
C ALA A 218 -19.21 -3.53 7.57
N GLY A 219 -20.38 -3.52 8.19
CA GLY A 219 -21.11 -2.34 8.63
C GLY A 219 -20.48 -1.49 9.72
N ASN A 220 -19.31 -1.86 10.24
CA ASN A 220 -18.56 -1.01 11.18
C ASN A 220 -17.98 0.25 10.51
N LEU A 221 -17.86 0.25 9.19
CA LEU A 221 -17.31 1.37 8.41
C LEU A 221 -18.43 2.24 7.82
N LEU A 222 -19.43 1.61 7.21
CA LEU A 222 -20.59 2.27 6.59
C LEU A 222 -21.83 1.40 6.79
N PRO A 223 -23.03 2.01 6.94
CA PRO A 223 -24.29 1.26 6.95
C PRO A 223 -24.43 0.42 5.66
N ASP A 224 -24.95 -0.78 5.80
CA ASP A 224 -25.24 -1.71 4.70
C ASP A 224 -24.02 -2.08 3.80
N LEU A 225 -22.80 -1.74 4.23
CA LEU A 225 -21.58 -2.16 3.54
C LEU A 225 -21.41 -3.67 3.66
N ARG A 226 -21.11 -4.31 2.55
CA ARG A 226 -20.67 -5.71 2.49
C ARG A 226 -19.26 -5.77 1.92
N CYS A 227 -18.56 -6.85 2.24
CA CYS A 227 -17.22 -7.12 1.76
C CYS A 227 -17.08 -8.59 1.41
N GLY A 228 -16.59 -8.86 0.21
CA GLY A 228 -16.20 -10.17 -0.26
C GLY A 228 -14.89 -10.10 -1.03
N ALA A 229 -14.32 -11.24 -1.36
CA ALA A 229 -13.14 -11.32 -2.20
C ALA A 229 -13.36 -12.37 -3.29
N VAL A 230 -12.83 -12.10 -4.47
CA VAL A 230 -12.90 -12.99 -5.63
C VAL A 230 -11.51 -13.37 -6.10
N SER A 231 -11.33 -14.60 -6.54
CA SER A 231 -10.06 -15.14 -7.05
C SER A 231 -10.34 -16.16 -8.17
N GLY A 232 -9.30 -16.67 -8.83
CA GLY A 232 -9.42 -17.71 -9.84
C GLY A 232 -10.39 -17.35 -10.97
N GLU A 233 -11.36 -18.24 -11.27
CA GLU A 233 -12.32 -18.07 -12.36
C GLU A 233 -13.28 -16.88 -12.15
N GLU A 234 -13.68 -16.61 -10.91
CA GLU A 234 -14.52 -15.46 -10.60
C GLU A 234 -13.79 -14.14 -10.87
N LEU A 235 -12.52 -14.05 -10.47
CA LEU A 235 -11.68 -12.90 -10.79
C LEU A 235 -11.51 -12.74 -12.30
N ALA A 236 -11.23 -13.81 -13.03
CA ALA A 236 -11.07 -13.78 -14.48
C ALA A 236 -12.36 -13.31 -15.17
N THR A 237 -13.54 -13.64 -14.63
CA THR A 237 -14.84 -13.21 -15.13
C THR A 237 -15.13 -11.73 -14.82
N LEU A 238 -14.80 -11.27 -13.60
CA LEU A 238 -15.10 -9.92 -13.14
C LEU A 238 -14.12 -8.88 -13.69
N LEU A 239 -12.85 -9.24 -13.85
CA LEU A 239 -11.77 -8.30 -14.14
C LEU A 239 -12.00 -7.44 -15.39
N PRO A 240 -12.44 -7.98 -16.55
CA PRO A 240 -12.70 -7.15 -17.73
C PRO A 240 -13.79 -6.10 -17.49
N GLU A 241 -14.84 -6.45 -16.74
CA GLU A 241 -15.93 -5.55 -16.41
C GLU A 241 -15.48 -4.45 -15.44
N ALA A 242 -14.68 -4.81 -14.44
CA ALA A 242 -14.10 -3.86 -13.50
C ALA A 242 -13.13 -2.88 -14.20
N GLN A 243 -12.30 -3.37 -15.13
CA GLN A 243 -11.40 -2.54 -15.93
C GLN A 243 -12.12 -1.54 -16.85
N ALA A 244 -13.30 -1.91 -17.33
CA ALA A 244 -14.12 -1.08 -18.20
C ALA A 244 -15.09 -0.17 -17.41
N SER A 245 -15.01 -0.12 -16.09
CA SER A 245 -15.86 0.69 -15.20
C SER A 245 -15.07 1.81 -14.53
N ASN A 246 -15.78 2.73 -13.89
CA ASN A 246 -15.25 3.78 -13.06
C ASN A 246 -15.88 3.77 -11.66
N GLU A 247 -15.40 4.61 -10.76
CA GLU A 247 -15.83 4.68 -9.36
C GLU A 247 -17.31 5.01 -9.15
N LEU A 248 -17.99 5.59 -10.15
CA LEU A 248 -19.41 5.93 -10.10
C LEU A 248 -20.30 4.93 -10.86
N THR A 249 -19.73 3.90 -11.48
CA THR A 249 -20.51 2.92 -12.27
C THR A 249 -21.54 2.19 -11.42
N PRO A 250 -22.83 2.28 -11.74
CA PRO A 250 -23.88 1.49 -11.10
C PRO A 250 -23.79 0.02 -11.55
N TRP A 251 -23.83 -0.90 -10.60
CA TRP A 251 -23.84 -2.35 -10.87
C TRP A 251 -25.20 -2.94 -10.58
N ALA A 252 -25.79 -3.61 -11.59
CA ALA A 252 -27.09 -4.24 -11.47
C ALA A 252 -26.99 -5.69 -11.00
N SER A 253 -27.72 -6.06 -9.96
CA SER A 253 -27.82 -7.42 -9.45
C SER A 253 -29.16 -7.65 -8.76
N GLY A 254 -29.90 -8.71 -9.16
CA GLY A 254 -31.16 -9.07 -8.53
C GLY A 254 -32.25 -7.99 -8.57
N GLY A 255 -32.27 -7.14 -9.60
CA GLY A 255 -33.22 -6.04 -9.74
C GLY A 255 -32.90 -4.79 -8.91
N ALA A 256 -31.79 -4.75 -8.22
CA ALA A 256 -31.27 -3.60 -7.48
C ALA A 256 -29.94 -3.11 -8.06
N ARG A 257 -29.55 -1.89 -7.67
CA ARG A 257 -28.28 -1.26 -8.08
C ARG A 257 -27.37 -1.07 -6.89
N TYR A 258 -26.07 -1.18 -7.15
CA TYR A 258 -25.02 -1.08 -6.16
C TYR A 258 -23.87 -0.23 -6.66
N LEU A 259 -23.12 0.37 -5.76
CA LEU A 259 -21.77 0.92 -6.01
C LEU A 259 -20.75 -0.06 -5.47
N LEU A 260 -19.69 -0.28 -6.24
CA LEU A 260 -18.61 -1.18 -5.88
C LEU A 260 -17.31 -0.43 -5.72
N VAL A 261 -16.54 -0.83 -4.71
CA VAL A 261 -15.13 -0.44 -4.56
C VAL A 261 -14.28 -1.69 -4.76
N PHE A 262 -13.40 -1.63 -5.73
CA PHE A 262 -12.47 -2.71 -6.04
C PHE A 262 -11.10 -2.41 -5.45
N ARG A 263 -10.59 -3.32 -4.65
CA ARG A 263 -9.26 -3.20 -4.05
C ARG A 263 -8.44 -4.47 -4.31
N PRO A 264 -7.48 -4.44 -5.25
CA PRO A 264 -6.53 -5.53 -5.42
C PRO A 264 -5.84 -5.86 -4.10
N LEU A 265 -5.73 -7.14 -3.76
CA LEU A 265 -5.04 -7.56 -2.57
C LEU A 265 -3.55 -7.73 -2.85
N LEU A 266 -2.76 -7.31 -1.88
CA LEU A 266 -1.32 -7.46 -1.88
C LEU A 266 -0.95 -8.89 -1.45
N PRO A 267 0.28 -9.37 -1.69
CA PRO A 267 0.66 -10.77 -1.47
C PRO A 267 0.47 -11.32 -0.05
N ASP A 268 0.47 -10.44 0.97
CA ASP A 268 0.25 -10.77 2.38
C ASP A 268 -1.18 -10.52 2.86
N GLU A 269 -2.09 -10.10 1.97
CA GLU A 269 -3.48 -9.79 2.28
C GLU A 269 -4.42 -10.85 1.72
N HIS A 270 -5.49 -11.17 2.45
CA HIS A 270 -6.51 -12.14 2.04
C HIS A 270 -7.90 -11.72 2.50
N GLY A 271 -8.90 -12.02 1.66
CA GLY A 271 -10.32 -11.86 1.98
C GLY A 271 -10.73 -10.44 2.39
N CYS A 272 -11.56 -10.35 3.39
CA CYS A 272 -12.07 -9.11 3.97
C CYS A 272 -11.63 -8.95 5.44
#